data_fca526db2d298f19621e56d77db0e215
#
_entry.id   fca526db2d298f19621e56d77db0e215
#
_cell.length_a   1.000
_cell.length_b   1.000
_cell.length_c   1.000
_cell.angle_alpha   90.00
_cell.angle_beta   90.00
_cell.angle_gamma   90.00
#
_symmetry.space_group_name_H-M   'P 1'
#
loop_
_entity.id
_entity.type
_entity.pdbx_description
1 polymer ?
#
loop_
_entity_poly.entity_id
_entity_poly.type
_entity_poly.pdbx_seq_one_letter_code
_entity_poly.pdbx_strand_id
1 'polypeptide(L)'
;MNATVLEVDDLHVRFGSPRDPVHAVRGVTFTLEAGTTIGIVGESGSGKSTTAKAIAGLVPIAQGSVRYQGGSVHHRPGPGGVQMIFQDPIASLNPHRLVRDIVAEPLAITRTSRQHARKLAAQALADVGLEPDIFGGRRERQLSGGQAQRVAIARALLARPALLIADEPVSGLDVSVQAGIINLLHRSTLEHGTALMFVSHDLSVVRSLCESVLVLYRGEACEQGPSSQVLGNPQHPYTRSLIASVPEPGRTLTQLPATPVSTPVLSTTA
;
A
#
# COMPACT_ATOMS: atom_id res chain seq x y z
N MET A 1 -15.17 -19.82 -6.36
CA MET A 1 -15.05 -18.72 -5.37
C MET A 1 -13.64 -18.76 -4.83
N ASN A 2 -12.92 -17.66 -4.92
CA ASN A 2 -11.59 -17.56 -4.36
C ASN A 2 -11.67 -17.56 -2.83
N ALA A 3 -10.64 -18.06 -2.15
CA ALA A 3 -10.61 -18.04 -0.69
C ALA A 3 -10.39 -16.61 -0.18
N THR A 4 -11.11 -16.21 0.86
CA THR A 4 -10.90 -14.93 1.54
C THR A 4 -9.54 -14.93 2.25
N VAL A 5 -8.68 -13.98 1.89
CA VAL A 5 -7.34 -13.80 2.47
C VAL A 5 -7.35 -12.78 3.60
N LEU A 6 -8.10 -11.70 3.43
CA LEU A 6 -8.19 -10.60 4.41
C LEU A 6 -9.66 -10.26 4.69
N GLU A 7 -10.00 -10.19 5.98
CA GLU A 7 -11.26 -9.66 6.48
C GLU A 7 -10.94 -8.52 7.44
N VAL A 8 -11.49 -7.35 7.16
CA VAL A 8 -11.42 -6.16 8.02
C VAL A 8 -12.86 -5.82 8.42
N ASP A 9 -13.13 -5.82 9.72
CA ASP A 9 -14.46 -5.61 10.26
C ASP A 9 -14.44 -4.52 11.34
N ASP A 10 -15.18 -3.44 11.08
CA ASP A 10 -15.35 -2.27 11.95
C ASP A 10 -14.01 -1.73 12.52
N LEU A 11 -12.99 -1.61 11.66
CA LEU A 11 -11.64 -1.23 12.08
C LEU A 11 -11.60 0.22 12.56
N HIS A 12 -11.18 0.41 13.82
CA HIS A 12 -10.89 1.71 14.40
C HIS A 12 -9.44 1.79 14.88
N VAL A 13 -8.77 2.90 14.55
CA VAL A 13 -7.41 3.20 15.03
C VAL A 13 -7.40 4.58 15.65
N ARG A 14 -6.83 4.67 16.86
CA ARG A 14 -6.71 5.90 17.65
C ARG A 14 -5.25 6.12 18.05
N PHE A 15 -4.82 7.38 17.99
CA PHE A 15 -3.52 7.82 18.47
C PHE A 15 -3.72 8.94 19.52
N GLY A 16 -2.65 9.26 20.22
CA GLY A 16 -2.67 10.33 21.23
C GLY A 16 -3.03 9.83 22.63
N SER A 17 -3.31 10.74 23.52
CA SER A 17 -3.66 10.43 24.90
C SER A 17 -5.17 10.13 25.03
N PRO A 18 -5.59 9.41 26.11
CA PRO A 18 -7.03 9.21 26.37
C PRO A 18 -7.84 10.51 26.50
N ARG A 19 -7.19 11.63 26.82
CA ARG A 19 -7.84 12.94 26.96
C ARG A 19 -7.97 13.69 25.64
N ASP A 20 -7.14 13.35 24.63
CA ASP A 20 -7.16 13.99 23.33
C ASP A 20 -6.82 12.92 22.26
N PRO A 21 -7.75 12.01 21.94
CA PRO A 21 -7.53 10.96 20.97
C PRO A 21 -7.73 11.47 19.54
N VAL A 22 -6.75 11.22 18.67
CA VAL A 22 -6.89 11.41 17.23
C VAL A 22 -7.45 10.10 16.63
N HIS A 23 -8.67 10.13 16.12
CA HIS A 23 -9.31 9.02 15.45
C HIS A 23 -8.86 8.99 13.98
N ALA A 24 -7.83 8.21 13.69
CA ALA A 24 -7.26 8.11 12.35
C ALA A 24 -8.01 7.17 11.41
N VAL A 25 -8.68 6.14 11.96
CA VAL A 25 -9.56 5.20 11.23
C VAL A 25 -10.83 4.99 12.04
N ARG A 26 -11.99 4.98 11.36
CA ARG A 26 -13.32 5.04 11.98
C ARG A 26 -14.27 4.07 11.29
N GLY A 27 -14.30 2.81 11.71
CA GLY A 27 -15.27 1.82 11.25
C GLY A 27 -15.06 1.34 9.81
N VAL A 28 -13.81 1.13 9.39
CA VAL A 28 -13.52 0.64 8.04
C VAL A 28 -13.77 -0.86 7.96
N THR A 29 -14.58 -1.28 6.98
CA THR A 29 -14.95 -2.69 6.74
C THR A 29 -14.78 -3.05 5.28
N PHE A 30 -14.03 -4.10 4.97
CA PHE A 30 -13.91 -4.70 3.64
C PHE A 30 -13.30 -6.09 3.69
N THR A 31 -13.39 -6.81 2.58
CA THR A 31 -12.77 -8.13 2.39
C THR A 31 -11.89 -8.14 1.16
N LEU A 32 -10.89 -9.03 1.12
CA LEU A 32 -10.02 -9.23 -0.03
C LEU A 32 -9.80 -10.72 -0.25
N GLU A 33 -10.04 -11.19 -1.46
CA GLU A 33 -9.88 -12.59 -1.86
C GLU A 33 -8.47 -12.85 -2.43
N ALA A 34 -8.09 -14.13 -2.46
CA ALA A 34 -6.83 -14.56 -3.09
C ALA A 34 -6.79 -14.17 -4.57
N GLY A 35 -5.67 -13.61 -5.02
CA GLY A 35 -5.47 -13.20 -6.41
C GLY A 35 -6.29 -12.00 -6.86
N THR A 36 -6.93 -11.26 -5.92
CA THR A 36 -7.66 -10.03 -6.24
C THR A 36 -6.93 -8.78 -5.73
N THR A 37 -7.34 -7.62 -6.23
CA THR A 37 -6.69 -6.34 -5.95
C THR A 37 -7.69 -5.31 -5.43
N ILE A 38 -7.30 -4.59 -4.36
CA ILE A 38 -8.06 -3.44 -3.85
C ILE A 38 -7.20 -2.19 -3.77
N GLY A 39 -7.68 -1.09 -4.34
CA GLY A 39 -7.06 0.23 -4.20
C GLY A 39 -7.63 0.99 -3.01
N ILE A 40 -6.78 1.50 -2.13
CA ILE A 40 -7.18 2.40 -1.04
C ILE A 40 -6.77 3.82 -1.44
N VAL A 41 -7.76 4.69 -1.68
CA VAL A 41 -7.53 6.04 -2.18
C VAL A 41 -8.13 7.10 -1.26
N GLY A 42 -7.71 8.35 -1.42
CA GLY A 42 -8.14 9.51 -0.63
C GLY A 42 -7.02 10.53 -0.46
N GLU A 43 -7.33 11.71 0.07
CA GLU A 43 -6.36 12.76 0.35
C GLU A 43 -5.31 12.37 1.40
N SER A 44 -4.23 13.16 1.48
CA SER A 44 -3.26 13.02 2.58
C SER A 44 -3.96 13.19 3.93
N GLY A 45 -3.64 12.33 4.90
CA GLY A 45 -4.28 12.35 6.21
C GLY A 45 -5.67 11.67 6.27
N SER A 46 -6.19 11.10 5.18
CA SER A 46 -7.50 10.41 5.20
C SER A 46 -7.50 9.05 5.95
N GLY A 47 -6.35 8.54 6.40
CA GLY A 47 -6.23 7.30 7.15
C GLY A 47 -5.69 6.10 6.37
N LYS A 48 -5.35 6.23 5.08
CA LYS A 48 -4.89 5.12 4.21
C LYS A 48 -3.70 4.34 4.78
N SER A 49 -2.58 5.02 5.02
CA SER A 49 -1.37 4.37 5.57
C SER A 49 -1.59 3.84 6.99
N THR A 50 -2.48 4.48 7.76
CA THR A 50 -2.86 3.98 9.09
C THR A 50 -3.64 2.68 9.00
N THR A 51 -4.61 2.60 8.07
CA THR A 51 -5.35 1.38 7.77
C THR A 51 -4.39 0.27 7.33
N ALA A 52 -3.47 0.57 6.41
CA ALA A 52 -2.44 -0.36 5.94
C ALA A 52 -1.58 -0.90 7.10
N LYS A 53 -1.10 -0.01 7.98
CA LYS A 53 -0.27 -0.38 9.14
C LYS A 53 -1.05 -1.18 10.18
N ALA A 54 -2.34 -0.88 10.40
CA ALA A 54 -3.19 -1.65 11.31
C ALA A 54 -3.41 -3.08 10.79
N ILE A 55 -3.71 -3.23 9.50
CA ILE A 55 -3.83 -4.54 8.84
C ILE A 55 -2.50 -5.28 8.87
N ALA A 56 -1.39 -4.57 8.66
CA ALA A 56 -0.06 -5.12 8.85
C ALA A 56 0.26 -5.43 10.34
N GLY A 57 -0.57 -5.07 11.33
CA GLY A 57 -0.38 -5.25 12.78
C GLY A 57 0.81 -4.46 13.31
N LEU A 58 1.10 -3.32 12.69
CA LEU A 58 2.18 -2.41 13.09
C LEU A 58 1.69 -1.30 14.00
N VAL A 59 0.37 -1.10 14.06
CA VAL A 59 -0.28 -0.17 15.00
C VAL A 59 -1.43 -0.89 15.71
N PRO A 60 -1.71 -0.54 16.96
CA PRO A 60 -2.79 -1.19 17.73
C PRO A 60 -4.16 -0.83 17.15
N ILE A 61 -5.06 -1.82 17.16
CA ILE A 61 -6.46 -1.68 16.81
C ILE A 61 -7.21 -1.25 18.07
N ALA A 62 -7.98 -0.15 18.00
CA ALA A 62 -8.75 0.35 19.14
C ALA A 62 -10.10 -0.38 19.27
N GLN A 63 -10.72 -0.76 18.14
CA GLN A 63 -11.98 -1.49 18.05
C GLN A 63 -12.06 -2.20 16.70
N GLY A 64 -12.90 -3.23 16.61
CA GLY A 64 -13.06 -4.05 15.41
C GLY A 64 -12.05 -5.19 15.33
N SER A 65 -11.95 -5.80 14.16
CA SER A 65 -11.07 -6.95 13.96
C SER A 65 -10.43 -6.97 12.57
N VAL A 66 -9.23 -7.55 12.51
CA VAL A 66 -8.55 -7.89 11.27
C VAL A 66 -8.21 -9.37 11.31
N ARG A 67 -8.71 -10.12 10.34
CA ARG A 67 -8.44 -11.55 10.18
C ARG A 67 -7.69 -11.80 8.89
N TYR A 68 -6.70 -12.66 8.98
CA TYR A 68 -5.91 -13.13 7.88
C TYR A 68 -6.10 -14.64 7.73
N GLN A 69 -6.63 -15.09 6.59
CA GLN A 69 -6.97 -16.51 6.32
C GLN A 69 -7.77 -17.14 7.48
N GLY A 70 -8.78 -16.42 7.98
CA GLY A 70 -9.63 -16.84 9.10
C GLY A 70 -8.99 -16.75 10.49
N GLY A 71 -7.69 -16.48 10.60
CA GLY A 71 -6.97 -16.28 11.87
C GLY A 71 -6.75 -14.81 12.21
N SER A 72 -6.48 -14.51 13.49
CA SER A 72 -6.10 -13.15 13.89
C SER A 72 -4.78 -12.73 13.23
N VAL A 73 -4.69 -11.46 12.84
CA VAL A 73 -3.48 -10.88 12.25
C VAL A 73 -2.26 -10.97 13.18
N HIS A 74 -2.47 -11.11 14.47
CA HIS A 74 -1.40 -11.31 15.46
C HIS A 74 -0.77 -12.71 15.40
N HIS A 75 -1.46 -13.70 14.83
CA HIS A 75 -0.96 -15.07 14.60
C HIS A 75 -0.54 -15.22 13.15
N ARG A 76 0.38 -14.40 12.71
CA ARG A 76 0.82 -14.42 11.31
C ARG A 76 1.55 -15.70 10.97
N PRO A 77 1.21 -16.30 9.83
CA PRO A 77 2.11 -17.25 9.22
C PRO A 77 3.46 -16.57 8.94
N GLY A 78 4.53 -17.34 8.97
CA GLY A 78 5.87 -16.87 8.68
C GLY A 78 6.03 -16.22 7.29
N PRO A 79 7.25 -16.22 6.72
CA PRO A 79 7.49 -15.73 5.37
C PRO A 79 6.49 -16.35 4.39
N GLY A 80 5.93 -15.55 3.50
CA GLY A 80 4.84 -15.97 2.63
C GLY A 80 3.44 -15.55 3.12
N GLY A 81 3.29 -15.10 4.37
CA GLY A 81 2.02 -14.63 4.92
C GLY A 81 1.65 -13.23 4.45
N VAL A 82 1.91 -12.24 5.29
CA VAL A 82 1.67 -10.82 4.99
C VAL A 82 3.01 -10.11 4.79
N GLN A 83 3.15 -9.39 3.69
CA GLN A 83 4.29 -8.49 3.45
C GLN A 83 3.81 -7.08 3.24
N MET A 84 4.62 -6.10 3.68
CA MET A 84 4.33 -4.68 3.48
C MET A 84 5.50 -3.98 2.79
N ILE A 85 5.17 -3.23 1.75
CA ILE A 85 6.04 -2.24 1.12
C ILE A 85 5.67 -0.89 1.71
N PHE A 86 6.64 -0.23 2.36
CA PHE A 86 6.43 1.04 3.05
C PHE A 86 6.63 2.23 2.11
N GLN A 87 5.96 3.33 2.42
CA GLN A 87 6.12 4.61 1.73
C GLN A 87 7.55 5.18 1.84
N ASP A 88 8.23 4.97 2.98
CA ASP A 88 9.65 5.28 3.14
C ASP A 88 10.48 4.00 3.00
N PRO A 89 11.07 3.76 1.83
CA PRO A 89 11.85 2.56 1.59
C PRO A 89 13.16 2.55 2.39
N ILE A 90 13.79 3.72 2.59
CA ILE A 90 15.09 3.83 3.27
C ILE A 90 14.95 3.38 4.71
N ALA A 91 13.95 3.90 5.44
CA ALA A 91 13.68 3.49 6.82
C ALA A 91 13.28 1.99 6.95
N SER A 92 12.86 1.34 5.85
CA SER A 92 12.46 -0.07 5.85
C SER A 92 13.61 -1.05 5.64
N LEU A 93 14.78 -0.58 5.20
CA LEU A 93 15.94 -1.42 4.89
C LEU A 93 16.95 -1.39 6.04
N ASN A 94 17.58 -2.54 6.33
CA ASN A 94 18.62 -2.61 7.34
C ASN A 94 19.93 -1.99 6.82
N PRO A 95 20.42 -0.85 7.39
CA PRO A 95 21.57 -0.12 6.87
C PRO A 95 22.91 -0.88 7.01
N HIS A 96 22.94 -1.92 7.85
CA HIS A 96 24.17 -2.71 8.11
C HIS A 96 24.31 -3.91 7.18
N ARG A 97 23.25 -4.29 6.44
CA ARG A 97 23.25 -5.45 5.53
C ARG A 97 23.53 -5.05 4.08
N LEU A 98 24.03 -6.00 3.31
CA LEU A 98 24.15 -5.84 1.87
C LEU A 98 22.79 -6.03 1.19
N VAL A 99 22.56 -5.35 0.08
CA VAL A 99 21.30 -5.41 -0.69
C VAL A 99 20.88 -6.84 -0.99
N ARG A 100 21.80 -7.69 -1.46
CA ARG A 100 21.53 -9.12 -1.70
C ARG A 100 21.06 -9.88 -0.45
N ASP A 101 21.56 -9.51 0.72
CA ASP A 101 21.20 -10.16 1.99
C ASP A 101 19.88 -9.59 2.54
N ILE A 102 19.56 -8.31 2.26
CA ILE A 102 18.26 -7.69 2.55
C ILE A 102 17.18 -8.36 1.71
N VAL A 103 17.39 -8.51 0.40
CA VAL A 103 16.40 -9.16 -0.49
C VAL A 103 16.21 -10.63 -0.11
N ALA A 104 17.28 -11.34 0.25
CA ALA A 104 17.23 -12.74 0.65
C ALA A 104 16.65 -12.97 2.07
N GLU A 105 16.40 -11.91 2.86
CA GLU A 105 15.98 -12.02 4.26
C GLU A 105 14.74 -12.91 4.49
N PRO A 106 13.67 -12.85 3.69
CA PRO A 106 12.51 -13.73 3.85
C PRO A 106 12.86 -15.22 3.74
N LEU A 107 13.85 -15.56 2.91
CA LEU A 107 14.28 -16.93 2.68
C LEU A 107 15.14 -17.50 3.82
N ALA A 108 15.74 -16.64 4.64
CA ALA A 108 16.51 -17.07 5.81
C ALA A 108 15.60 -17.77 6.85
N ILE A 109 14.33 -17.36 6.93
CA ILE A 109 13.35 -17.91 7.87
C ILE A 109 12.85 -19.30 7.38
N THR A 110 12.82 -19.54 6.06
CA THR A 110 12.38 -20.82 5.47
C THR A 110 13.48 -21.89 5.41
N ARG A 111 14.64 -21.64 6.04
CA ARG A 111 15.82 -22.53 6.02
C ARG A 111 16.33 -22.85 4.59
N THR A 112 16.08 -21.95 3.64
CA THR A 112 16.62 -22.05 2.30
C THR A 112 18.16 -21.98 2.35
N SER A 113 18.85 -22.85 1.59
CA SER A 113 20.31 -22.82 1.57
C SER A 113 20.83 -21.45 1.11
N ARG A 114 21.94 -20.99 1.70
CA ARG A 114 22.51 -19.65 1.43
C ARG A 114 22.81 -19.44 -0.07
N GLN A 115 23.27 -20.47 -0.76
CA GLN A 115 23.55 -20.40 -2.20
C GLN A 115 22.27 -20.22 -3.00
N HIS A 116 21.22 -20.98 -2.69
CA HIS A 116 19.93 -20.87 -3.38
C HIS A 116 19.24 -19.53 -3.09
N ALA A 117 19.26 -19.08 -1.82
CA ALA A 117 18.72 -17.76 -1.44
C ALA A 117 19.41 -16.60 -2.20
N ARG A 118 20.73 -16.66 -2.39
CA ARG A 118 21.48 -15.67 -3.18
C ARG A 118 21.08 -15.67 -4.66
N LYS A 119 20.88 -16.86 -5.25
CA LYS A 119 20.42 -16.96 -6.65
C LYS A 119 19.03 -16.35 -6.82
N LEU A 120 18.10 -16.65 -5.92
CA LEU A 120 16.75 -16.10 -5.94
C LEU A 120 16.75 -14.58 -5.69
N ALA A 121 17.59 -14.09 -4.77
CA ALA A 121 17.73 -12.66 -4.52
C ALA A 121 18.31 -11.90 -5.73
N ALA A 122 19.27 -12.50 -6.45
CA ALA A 122 19.79 -11.93 -7.68
C ALA A 122 18.71 -11.83 -8.76
N GLN A 123 17.89 -12.87 -8.94
CA GLN A 123 16.77 -12.83 -9.86
C GLN A 123 15.76 -11.75 -9.47
N ALA A 124 15.37 -11.67 -8.19
CA ALA A 124 14.44 -10.66 -7.71
C ALA A 124 14.95 -9.23 -7.90
N LEU A 125 16.26 -9.00 -7.77
CA LEU A 125 16.88 -7.70 -8.10
C LEU A 125 16.78 -7.39 -9.60
N ALA A 126 17.08 -8.37 -10.46
CA ALA A 126 16.94 -8.20 -11.90
C ALA A 126 15.49 -7.90 -12.31
N ASP A 127 14.49 -8.58 -11.71
CA ASP A 127 13.07 -8.39 -11.97
C ASP A 127 12.60 -6.95 -11.68
N VAL A 128 13.22 -6.27 -10.71
CA VAL A 128 12.95 -4.86 -10.42
C VAL A 128 13.89 -3.89 -11.17
N GLY A 129 14.65 -4.38 -12.16
CA GLY A 129 15.56 -3.56 -12.97
C GLY A 129 16.80 -3.07 -12.21
N LEU A 130 17.27 -3.84 -11.22
CA LEU A 130 18.54 -3.61 -10.52
C LEU A 130 19.52 -4.73 -10.87
N GLU A 131 20.61 -4.36 -11.59
CA GLU A 131 21.66 -5.31 -11.96
C GLU A 131 22.31 -5.92 -10.71
N PRO A 132 22.21 -7.28 -10.51
CA PRO A 132 22.62 -7.92 -9.26
C PRO A 132 24.11 -7.76 -8.95
N ASP A 133 24.98 -7.78 -9.97
CA ASP A 133 26.44 -7.65 -9.80
C ASP A 133 26.84 -6.24 -9.38
N ILE A 134 26.05 -5.23 -9.78
CA ILE A 134 26.27 -3.82 -9.43
C ILE A 134 25.67 -3.49 -8.07
N PHE A 135 24.44 -3.92 -7.81
CA PHE A 135 23.67 -3.48 -6.64
C PHE A 135 23.76 -4.46 -5.46
N GLY A 136 23.94 -5.75 -5.70
CA GLY A 136 23.90 -6.77 -4.65
C GLY A 136 24.98 -6.61 -3.56
N GLY A 137 26.11 -5.99 -3.90
CA GLY A 137 27.20 -5.69 -2.96
C GLY A 137 27.07 -4.35 -2.23
N ARG A 138 26.09 -3.51 -2.58
CA ARG A 138 25.87 -2.19 -1.96
C ARG A 138 25.15 -2.32 -0.62
N ARG A 139 25.19 -1.23 0.14
CA ARG A 139 24.38 -1.00 1.35
C ARG A 139 23.31 0.04 1.06
N GLU A 140 22.28 0.11 1.91
CA GLU A 140 21.15 1.05 1.79
C GLU A 140 21.61 2.48 1.50
N ARG A 141 22.59 3.03 2.26
CA ARG A 141 23.14 4.39 2.10
C ARG A 141 23.80 4.69 0.74
N GLN A 142 24.00 3.68 -0.09
CA GLN A 142 24.58 3.79 -1.43
C GLN A 142 23.51 3.72 -2.52
N LEU A 143 22.24 3.73 -2.14
CA LEU A 143 21.09 3.67 -3.03
C LEU A 143 20.41 5.04 -3.11
N SER A 144 19.87 5.37 -4.28
CA SER A 144 18.87 6.43 -4.39
C SER A 144 17.55 5.98 -3.79
N GLY A 145 16.62 6.91 -3.49
CA GLY A 145 15.29 6.57 -2.98
C GLY A 145 14.55 5.57 -3.88
N GLY A 146 14.56 5.78 -5.20
CA GLY A 146 13.94 4.84 -6.14
C GLY A 146 14.64 3.48 -6.23
N GLN A 147 15.96 3.41 -6.00
CA GLN A 147 16.68 2.14 -5.91
C GLN A 147 16.33 1.39 -4.61
N ALA A 148 16.27 2.10 -3.48
CA ALA A 148 15.83 1.53 -2.20
C ALA A 148 14.38 1.00 -2.27
N GLN A 149 13.49 1.73 -2.95
CA GLN A 149 12.12 1.29 -3.20
C GLN A 149 12.08 -0.03 -3.97
N ARG A 150 12.84 -0.13 -5.06
CA ARG A 150 12.93 -1.37 -5.84
C ARG A 150 13.51 -2.54 -5.05
N VAL A 151 14.48 -2.30 -4.17
CA VAL A 151 15.00 -3.31 -3.24
C VAL A 151 13.92 -3.79 -2.26
N ALA A 152 13.14 -2.86 -1.69
CA ALA A 152 12.03 -3.19 -0.79
C ALA A 152 10.94 -4.03 -1.49
N ILE A 153 10.62 -3.70 -2.75
CA ILE A 153 9.67 -4.45 -3.58
C ILE A 153 10.22 -5.87 -3.87
N ALA A 154 11.49 -5.99 -4.30
CA ALA A 154 12.14 -7.27 -4.56
C ALA A 154 12.10 -8.18 -3.32
N ARG A 155 12.41 -7.63 -2.13
CA ARG A 155 12.32 -8.34 -0.86
C ARG A 155 10.91 -8.85 -0.58
N ALA A 156 9.90 -7.99 -0.72
CA ALA A 156 8.52 -8.34 -0.44
C ALA A 156 7.99 -9.42 -1.38
N LEU A 157 8.25 -9.31 -2.69
CA LEU A 157 7.80 -10.27 -3.69
C LEU A 157 8.53 -11.62 -3.59
N LEU A 158 9.81 -11.61 -3.21
CA LEU A 158 10.59 -12.85 -3.02
C LEU A 158 10.01 -13.74 -1.91
N ALA A 159 9.32 -13.14 -0.94
CA ALA A 159 8.61 -13.87 0.10
C ALA A 159 7.39 -14.66 -0.42
N ARG A 160 6.93 -14.41 -1.65
CA ARG A 160 5.67 -14.96 -2.23
C ARG A 160 4.51 -14.83 -1.25
N PRO A 161 4.12 -13.60 -0.87
CA PRO A 161 3.12 -13.39 0.17
C PRO A 161 1.73 -13.79 -0.33
N ALA A 162 0.87 -14.28 0.57
CA ALA A 162 -0.54 -14.42 0.26
C ALA A 162 -1.27 -13.06 0.31
N LEU A 163 -0.78 -12.11 1.15
CA LEU A 163 -1.24 -10.72 1.18
C LEU A 163 -0.05 -9.77 1.05
N LEU A 164 -0.06 -8.94 0.02
CA LEU A 164 0.87 -7.84 -0.18
C LEU A 164 0.16 -6.51 0.07
N ILE A 165 0.65 -5.75 1.04
CA ILE A 165 0.21 -4.39 1.33
C ILE A 165 1.26 -3.44 0.75
N ALA A 166 0.89 -2.62 -0.22
CA ALA A 166 1.80 -1.69 -0.89
C ALA A 166 1.36 -0.25 -0.61
N ASP A 167 2.08 0.44 0.28
CA ASP A 167 1.79 1.82 0.68
C ASP A 167 2.63 2.78 -0.16
N GLU A 168 2.02 3.39 -1.16
CA GLU A 168 2.62 4.28 -2.17
C GLU A 168 3.89 3.71 -2.84
N PRO A 169 3.86 2.47 -3.34
CA PRO A 169 5.07 1.73 -3.72
C PRO A 169 5.79 2.30 -4.95
N VAL A 170 5.15 3.16 -5.72
CA VAL A 170 5.69 3.74 -6.96
C VAL A 170 5.88 5.26 -6.88
N SER A 171 5.60 5.87 -5.73
CA SER A 171 5.85 7.30 -5.51
C SER A 171 7.34 7.61 -5.63
N GLY A 172 7.68 8.67 -6.37
CA GLY A 172 9.08 9.08 -6.60
C GLY A 172 9.89 8.19 -7.55
N LEU A 173 9.25 7.28 -8.29
CA LEU A 173 9.87 6.52 -9.38
C LEU A 173 9.62 7.20 -10.73
N ASP A 174 10.59 7.08 -11.65
CA ASP A 174 10.40 7.48 -13.04
C ASP A 174 9.26 6.69 -13.70
N VAL A 175 8.52 7.32 -14.61
CA VAL A 175 7.33 6.75 -15.27
C VAL A 175 7.59 5.37 -15.89
N SER A 176 8.76 5.20 -16.54
CA SER A 176 9.13 3.92 -17.16
C SER A 176 9.36 2.81 -16.13
N VAL A 177 10.00 3.14 -15.00
CA VAL A 177 10.23 2.22 -13.88
C VAL A 177 8.91 1.90 -13.17
N GLN A 178 8.07 2.92 -12.96
CA GLN A 178 6.74 2.77 -12.37
C GLN A 178 5.90 1.73 -13.12
N ALA A 179 5.82 1.83 -14.47
CA ALA A 179 5.08 0.87 -15.29
C ALA A 179 5.63 -0.57 -15.12
N GLY A 180 6.94 -0.74 -15.07
CA GLY A 180 7.58 -2.03 -14.83
C GLY A 180 7.19 -2.64 -13.46
N ILE A 181 7.18 -1.82 -12.41
CA ILE A 181 6.80 -2.25 -11.06
C ILE A 181 5.30 -2.61 -10.99
N ILE A 182 4.43 -1.80 -11.59
CA ILE A 182 2.98 -2.10 -11.65
C ILE A 182 2.74 -3.44 -12.33
N ASN A 183 3.39 -3.71 -13.47
CA ASN A 183 3.30 -4.99 -14.17
C ASN A 183 3.82 -6.16 -13.31
N LEU A 184 4.89 -5.95 -12.53
CA LEU A 184 5.44 -6.96 -11.63
C LEU A 184 4.48 -7.28 -10.48
N LEU A 185 3.86 -6.27 -9.87
CA LEU A 185 2.83 -6.44 -8.85
C LEU A 185 1.61 -7.18 -9.40
N HIS A 186 1.13 -6.77 -10.59
CA HIS A 186 0.01 -7.44 -11.27
C HIS A 186 0.31 -8.92 -11.58
N ARG A 187 1.51 -9.23 -12.10
CA ARG A 187 1.90 -10.63 -12.30
C ARG A 187 1.92 -11.44 -11.01
N SER A 188 2.35 -10.85 -9.89
CA SER A 188 2.33 -11.54 -8.59
C SER A 188 0.92 -11.95 -8.17
N THR A 189 -0.10 -11.15 -8.49
CA THR A 189 -1.50 -11.51 -8.21
C THR A 189 -1.97 -12.65 -9.10
N LEU A 190 -1.69 -12.60 -10.40
CA LEU A 190 -2.15 -13.58 -11.37
C LEU A 190 -1.44 -14.93 -11.25
N GLU A 191 -0.10 -14.92 -11.12
CA GLU A 191 0.72 -16.15 -11.17
C GLU A 191 0.82 -16.84 -9.81
N HIS A 192 0.76 -16.09 -8.72
CA HIS A 192 0.97 -16.62 -7.37
C HIS A 192 -0.28 -16.54 -6.48
N GLY A 193 -1.39 -15.98 -6.98
CA GLY A 193 -2.59 -15.81 -6.19
C GLY A 193 -2.44 -14.80 -5.04
N THR A 194 -1.43 -13.92 -5.09
CA THR A 194 -1.22 -12.88 -4.07
C THR A 194 -2.39 -11.91 -4.04
N ALA A 195 -3.04 -11.75 -2.89
CA ALA A 195 -3.99 -10.66 -2.68
C ALA A 195 -3.21 -9.34 -2.54
N LEU A 196 -3.60 -8.30 -3.27
CA LEU A 196 -2.90 -7.02 -3.27
C LEU A 196 -3.79 -5.90 -2.71
N MET A 197 -3.35 -5.27 -1.62
CA MET A 197 -3.88 -4.00 -1.14
C MET A 197 -2.92 -2.88 -1.54
N PHE A 198 -3.37 -2.03 -2.46
CA PHE A 198 -2.57 -0.97 -3.06
C PHE A 198 -3.05 0.40 -2.57
N VAL A 199 -2.23 1.08 -1.78
CA VAL A 199 -2.51 2.43 -1.30
C VAL A 199 -1.84 3.44 -2.24
N SER A 200 -2.61 4.36 -2.78
CA SER A 200 -2.09 5.41 -3.67
C SER A 200 -2.97 6.64 -3.68
N HIS A 201 -2.38 7.78 -3.99
CA HIS A 201 -3.09 9.00 -4.38
C HIS A 201 -3.22 9.15 -5.91
N ASP A 202 -2.53 8.30 -6.70
CA ASP A 202 -2.62 8.27 -8.16
C ASP A 202 -3.77 7.36 -8.60
N LEU A 203 -4.90 7.99 -8.94
CA LEU A 203 -6.11 7.27 -9.38
C LEU A 203 -5.93 6.58 -10.73
N SER A 204 -4.99 7.03 -11.58
CA SER A 204 -4.72 6.41 -12.89
C SER A 204 -4.09 5.03 -12.71
N VAL A 205 -3.14 4.93 -11.79
CA VAL A 205 -2.50 3.66 -11.41
C VAL A 205 -3.53 2.72 -10.77
N VAL A 206 -4.34 3.23 -9.83
CA VAL A 206 -5.39 2.43 -9.17
C VAL A 206 -6.39 1.90 -10.19
N ARG A 207 -6.83 2.72 -11.15
CA ARG A 207 -7.75 2.30 -12.22
C ARG A 207 -7.19 1.19 -13.09
N SER A 208 -5.87 1.19 -13.33
CA SER A 208 -5.21 0.19 -14.18
C SER A 208 -4.89 -1.11 -13.46
N LEU A 209 -4.64 -1.07 -12.14
CA LEU A 209 -4.14 -2.19 -11.35
C LEU A 209 -5.23 -2.85 -10.50
N CYS A 210 -6.19 -2.07 -9.97
CA CYS A 210 -7.09 -2.54 -8.93
C CYS A 210 -8.48 -2.88 -9.48
N GLU A 211 -8.98 -4.07 -9.16
CA GLU A 211 -10.35 -4.52 -9.50
C GLU A 211 -11.41 -3.78 -8.69
N SER A 212 -11.10 -3.50 -7.42
CA SER A 212 -11.98 -2.77 -6.50
C SER A 212 -11.26 -1.59 -5.87
N VAL A 213 -12.05 -0.61 -5.39
CA VAL A 213 -11.56 0.60 -4.75
C VAL A 213 -12.34 0.88 -3.47
N LEU A 214 -11.63 1.28 -2.44
CA LEU A 214 -12.13 1.85 -1.21
C LEU A 214 -11.67 3.30 -1.10
N VAL A 215 -12.59 4.24 -1.05
CA VAL A 215 -12.30 5.67 -0.90
C VAL A 215 -12.38 6.05 0.57
N LEU A 216 -11.27 6.53 1.13
CA LEU A 216 -11.20 6.99 2.52
C LEU A 216 -11.26 8.52 2.60
N TYR A 217 -12.12 9.01 3.48
CA TYR A 217 -12.24 10.42 3.81
C TYR A 217 -12.32 10.60 5.32
N ARG A 218 -11.39 11.34 5.91
CA ARG A 218 -11.32 11.63 7.35
C ARG A 218 -11.44 10.41 8.26
N GLY A 219 -10.81 9.31 7.82
CA GLY A 219 -10.77 8.04 8.56
C GLY A 219 -11.95 7.10 8.27
N GLU A 220 -12.92 7.49 7.49
CA GLU A 220 -14.11 6.71 7.17
C GLU A 220 -14.11 6.24 5.70
N ALA A 221 -14.69 5.08 5.45
CA ALA A 221 -14.95 4.59 4.09
C ALA A 221 -16.19 5.31 3.55
N CYS A 222 -16.00 6.22 2.58
CA CYS A 222 -17.11 6.99 2.01
C CYS A 222 -17.70 6.36 0.75
N GLU A 223 -16.93 5.57 0.00
CA GLU A 223 -17.39 4.84 -1.17
C GLU A 223 -16.53 3.60 -1.40
N GLN A 224 -17.17 2.48 -1.79
CA GLN A 224 -16.48 1.22 -2.07
C GLN A 224 -17.19 0.48 -3.19
N GLY A 225 -16.44 -0.19 -4.06
CA GLY A 225 -16.99 -1.01 -5.12
C GLY A 225 -15.98 -1.34 -6.22
N PRO A 226 -16.46 -1.89 -7.36
CA PRO A 226 -15.62 -2.11 -8.52
C PRO A 226 -14.95 -0.82 -8.99
N SER A 227 -13.65 -0.90 -9.33
CA SER A 227 -12.85 0.27 -9.74
C SER A 227 -13.49 1.04 -10.91
N SER A 228 -14.02 0.32 -11.90
CA SER A 228 -14.72 0.92 -13.04
C SER A 228 -15.96 1.72 -12.63
N GLN A 229 -16.69 1.29 -11.60
CA GLN A 229 -17.88 1.98 -11.10
C GLN A 229 -17.51 3.18 -10.24
N VAL A 230 -16.70 3.00 -9.21
CA VAL A 230 -16.33 4.05 -8.25
C VAL A 230 -15.56 5.19 -8.94
N LEU A 231 -14.60 4.86 -9.83
CA LEU A 231 -13.80 5.85 -10.54
C LEU A 231 -14.41 6.34 -11.84
N GLY A 232 -15.43 5.63 -12.39
CA GLY A 232 -16.11 6.01 -13.63
C GLY A 232 -17.42 6.74 -13.43
N ASN A 233 -18.17 6.39 -12.36
CA ASN A 233 -19.47 6.98 -12.01
C ASN A 233 -19.62 7.12 -10.48
N PRO A 234 -18.80 7.98 -9.84
CA PRO A 234 -18.78 8.16 -8.39
C PRO A 234 -20.11 8.67 -7.84
N GLN A 235 -20.59 8.04 -6.77
CA GLN A 235 -21.85 8.42 -6.13
C GLN A 235 -21.63 9.39 -4.97
N HIS A 236 -20.53 9.25 -4.23
CA HIS A 236 -20.26 10.13 -3.10
C HIS A 236 -19.66 11.48 -3.56
N PRO A 237 -20.11 12.64 -3.00
CA PRO A 237 -19.63 13.98 -3.39
C PRO A 237 -18.11 14.14 -3.26
N TYR A 238 -17.52 13.56 -2.20
CA TYR A 238 -16.07 13.60 -2.00
C TYR A 238 -15.32 12.82 -3.09
N THR A 239 -15.80 11.64 -3.51
CA THR A 239 -15.18 10.87 -4.58
C THR A 239 -15.19 11.65 -5.90
N ARG A 240 -16.30 12.35 -6.20
CA ARG A 240 -16.38 13.24 -7.38
C ARG A 240 -15.33 14.35 -7.32
N SER A 241 -15.19 14.99 -6.14
CA SER A 241 -14.21 16.05 -5.93
C SER A 241 -12.78 15.52 -6.05
N LEU A 242 -12.50 14.33 -5.49
CA LEU A 242 -11.22 13.67 -5.56
C LEU A 242 -10.81 13.35 -7.01
N ILE A 243 -11.73 12.82 -7.81
CA ILE A 243 -11.49 12.50 -9.22
C ILE A 243 -11.32 13.79 -10.04
N ALA A 244 -12.13 14.83 -9.78
CA ALA A 244 -12.03 16.11 -10.47
C ALA A 244 -10.72 16.87 -10.19
N SER A 245 -10.05 16.56 -9.06
CA SER A 245 -8.74 17.16 -8.73
C SER A 245 -7.55 16.55 -9.46
N VAL A 246 -7.75 15.41 -10.14
CA VAL A 246 -6.70 14.76 -10.95
C VAL A 246 -6.58 15.48 -12.28
N PRO A 247 -5.40 16.02 -12.65
CA PRO A 247 -5.21 16.67 -13.94
C PRO A 247 -5.40 15.66 -15.07
N GLU A 248 -6.42 15.86 -15.90
CA GLU A 248 -6.54 15.10 -17.16
C GLU A 248 -5.56 15.71 -18.20
N PRO A 249 -4.78 14.89 -18.91
CA PRO A 249 -3.98 15.39 -20.02
C PRO A 249 -4.88 16.06 -21.06
N GLY A 250 -4.78 17.39 -21.21
CA GLY A 250 -5.56 18.19 -22.17
C GLY A 250 -6.68 19.06 -21.58
N ARG A 251 -6.96 19.03 -20.29
CA ARG A 251 -7.86 19.99 -19.65
C ARG A 251 -7.10 21.20 -19.11
N THR A 252 -7.41 22.37 -19.62
CA THR A 252 -6.87 23.65 -19.13
C THR A 252 -7.45 23.93 -17.74
N LEU A 253 -6.60 24.37 -16.79
CA LEU A 253 -6.90 24.62 -15.36
C LEU A 253 -7.94 25.72 -15.06
N THR A 254 -8.77 26.12 -16.01
CA THR A 254 -9.65 27.26 -15.93
C THR A 254 -11.04 26.98 -15.31
N GLN A 255 -11.29 25.77 -14.81
CA GLN A 255 -12.60 25.42 -14.22
C GLN A 255 -12.48 24.57 -12.95
N LEU A 256 -11.74 25.04 -11.96
CA LEU A 256 -11.89 24.49 -10.60
C LEU A 256 -13.05 25.24 -9.91
N PRO A 257 -14.09 24.54 -9.42
CA PRO A 257 -15.07 25.18 -8.55
C PRO A 257 -14.38 25.66 -7.28
N ALA A 258 -14.54 26.95 -6.95
CA ALA A 258 -14.02 27.53 -5.72
C ALA A 258 -14.57 26.74 -4.52
N THR A 259 -13.69 26.14 -3.76
CA THR A 259 -14.05 25.52 -2.47
C THR A 259 -14.53 26.65 -1.55
N PRO A 260 -15.73 26.58 -0.95
CA PRO A 260 -16.15 27.58 0.03
C PRO A 260 -15.26 27.44 1.27
N VAL A 261 -14.35 28.38 1.45
CA VAL A 261 -13.61 28.56 2.70
C VAL A 261 -14.63 29.04 3.74
N SER A 262 -15.06 28.17 4.64
CA SER A 262 -15.82 28.56 5.81
C SER A 262 -14.89 29.31 6.75
N THR A 263 -14.96 30.63 6.72
CA THR A 263 -14.33 31.53 7.72
C THR A 263 -15.00 31.28 9.07
N PRO A 264 -14.27 30.99 10.16
CA PRO A 264 -14.87 30.96 11.48
C PRO A 264 -15.23 32.37 11.87
N VAL A 265 -16.52 32.60 12.16
CA VAL A 265 -17.02 33.84 12.74
C VAL A 265 -16.51 33.92 14.18
N LEU A 266 -15.54 34.77 14.44
CA LEU A 266 -15.16 35.17 15.79
C LEU A 266 -16.31 36.01 16.37
N SER A 267 -17.11 35.40 17.25
CA SER A 267 -18.07 36.14 18.07
C SER A 267 -17.33 36.91 19.16
N THR A 268 -17.18 38.20 18.94
CA THR A 268 -16.79 39.17 19.99
C THR A 268 -18.00 39.34 20.87
N THR A 269 -17.97 38.88 22.11
CA THR A 269 -18.88 39.25 23.17
C THR A 269 -18.17 40.28 24.02
N ALA A 270 -18.83 41.46 24.12
CA ALA A 270 -18.51 42.56 25.03
C ALA A 270 -18.77 42.16 26.50
#